data_57c069e6a884d1096275f97959a3619a
#
_entry.id   57c069e6a884d1096275f97959a3619a
#
_cell.length_a   1.000
_cell.length_b   1.000
_cell.length_c   1.000
_cell.angle_alpha   90.00
_cell.angle_beta   90.00
_cell.angle_gamma   90.00
#
_symmetry.space_group_name_H-M   'P 1'
#
loop_
_entity.id
_entity.type
_entity.pdbx_description
1 polymer ?
#
loop_
_entity_poly.entity_id
_entity_poly.type
_entity_poly.pdbx_seq_one_letter_code
_entity_poly.pdbx_strand_id
1 'polypeptide(L)'
;MTGCHDKGVHAIARLGVDAIVQDYTDRSILITHDATYRGLAEIRQFFTALFKALPAGFFDAVRMNRQEIVGEVAYILWEREPIITQATDTFVVRNGKILAQTFTAYPTAA
;
A
#
# COMPACT_ATOMS: atom_id res chain seq x y z
N MET A 1 -10.10 10.16 9.87
CA MET A 1 -9.11 9.14 10.04
C MET A 1 -8.04 9.10 8.93
N THR A 2 -7.42 10.22 8.78
CA THR A 2 -6.34 10.31 7.81
C THR A 2 -5.06 9.65 8.32
N GLY A 3 -4.93 9.53 9.66
CA GLY A 3 -3.69 9.08 10.28
C GLY A 3 -3.24 7.68 9.89
N CYS A 4 -4.17 6.73 9.77
CA CYS A 4 -3.81 5.36 9.44
C CYS A 4 -3.27 5.27 8.00
N HIS A 5 -3.91 5.96 7.09
CA HIS A 5 -3.49 6.02 5.69
C HIS A 5 -2.12 6.71 5.57
N ASP A 6 -1.96 7.87 6.20
CA ASP A 6 -0.70 8.58 6.18
C ASP A 6 0.41 7.77 6.84
N LYS A 7 0.08 7.08 7.93
CA LYS A 7 1.02 6.23 8.63
C LYS A 7 1.54 5.11 7.73
N GLY A 8 0.65 4.48 6.95
CA GLY A 8 1.06 3.42 6.03
C GLY A 8 2.06 3.91 4.99
N VAL A 9 1.78 5.05 4.37
CA VAL A 9 2.68 5.64 3.38
C VAL A 9 4.03 6.00 4.02
N HIS A 10 4.02 6.61 5.20
CA HIS A 10 5.25 6.96 5.90
C HIS A 10 6.05 5.73 6.31
N ALA A 11 5.38 4.67 6.75
CA ALA A 11 6.06 3.44 7.13
C ALA A 11 6.77 2.82 5.94
N ILE A 12 6.13 2.78 4.77
CA ILE A 12 6.73 2.29 3.55
C ILE A 12 7.99 3.08 3.22
N ALA A 13 7.92 4.40 3.31
CA ALA A 13 9.03 5.26 2.94
C ALA A 13 10.21 5.19 3.90
N ARG A 14 9.97 4.91 5.18
CA ARG A 14 10.98 5.10 6.21
C ARG A 14 11.41 3.84 6.93
N LEU A 15 10.46 3.00 7.34
CA LEU A 15 10.69 1.97 8.34
C LEU A 15 10.68 0.55 7.78
N GLY A 16 10.23 0.39 6.54
CA GLY A 16 10.24 -0.90 5.88
C GLY A 16 9.13 -1.84 6.32
N VAL A 17 9.32 -3.11 6.04
CA VAL A 17 8.28 -4.13 6.16
C VAL A 17 7.77 -4.31 7.58
N ASP A 18 8.66 -4.32 8.56
CA ASP A 18 8.25 -4.56 9.96
C ASP A 18 7.26 -3.49 10.44
N ALA A 19 7.47 -2.25 10.05
CA ALA A 19 6.58 -1.17 10.44
C ALA A 19 5.24 -1.25 9.70
N ILE A 20 5.27 -1.62 8.43
CA ILE A 20 4.06 -1.73 7.63
C ILE A 20 3.12 -2.78 8.17
N VAL A 21 3.63 -3.98 8.48
CA VAL A 21 2.77 -5.09 8.89
C VAL A 21 2.10 -4.85 10.23
N GLN A 22 2.58 -3.91 11.01
CA GLN A 22 1.92 -3.55 12.27
C GLN A 22 0.53 -2.97 12.06
N ASP A 23 0.24 -2.48 10.86
CA ASP A 23 -1.09 -1.94 10.53
C ASP A 23 -2.06 -3.01 10.04
N TYR A 24 -1.61 -4.26 9.95
CA TYR A 24 -2.42 -5.38 9.46
C TYR A 24 -2.66 -6.39 10.57
N THR A 25 -3.54 -7.36 10.31
CA THR A 25 -3.85 -8.45 11.26
C THR A 25 -3.76 -9.78 10.55
N ASP A 26 -3.87 -10.88 11.32
CA ASP A 26 -3.92 -12.22 10.75
C ASP A 26 -5.12 -12.45 9.85
N ARG A 27 -6.13 -11.61 9.94
CA ARG A 27 -7.35 -11.70 9.12
C ARG A 27 -7.36 -10.74 7.95
N SER A 28 -6.32 -9.92 7.81
CA SER A 28 -6.24 -8.95 6.73
C SER A 28 -6.08 -9.65 5.39
N ILE A 29 -6.60 -9.00 4.35
CA ILE A 29 -6.53 -9.50 2.98
C ILE A 29 -5.97 -8.38 2.11
N LEU A 30 -5.00 -8.73 1.28
CA LEU A 30 -4.46 -7.82 0.25
C LEU A 30 -4.69 -8.46 -1.11
N ILE A 31 -5.39 -7.77 -1.99
CA ILE A 31 -5.70 -8.27 -3.32
C ILE A 31 -5.02 -7.38 -4.35
N THR A 32 -4.23 -7.99 -5.22
CA THR A 32 -3.62 -7.28 -6.34
C THR A 32 -4.17 -7.87 -7.64
N HIS A 33 -3.77 -7.30 -8.77
CA HIS A 33 -4.19 -7.84 -10.06
C HIS A 33 -3.59 -9.23 -10.33
N ASP A 34 -2.57 -9.63 -9.57
CA ASP A 34 -1.90 -10.92 -9.76
C ASP A 34 -2.33 -11.99 -8.75
N ALA A 35 -2.64 -11.60 -7.51
CA ALA A 35 -2.77 -12.57 -6.44
C ALA A 35 -3.54 -12.02 -5.25
N THR A 36 -3.91 -12.91 -4.34
CA THR A 36 -4.52 -12.56 -3.07
C THR A 36 -3.61 -13.06 -1.95
N TYR A 37 -3.32 -12.17 -1.02
CA TYR A 37 -2.46 -12.44 0.13
C TYR A 37 -3.32 -12.39 1.39
N ARG A 38 -3.30 -13.46 2.18
CA ARG A 38 -4.16 -13.60 3.35
C ARG A 38 -3.32 -13.73 4.61
N GLY A 39 -3.55 -12.84 5.56
CA GLY A 39 -2.90 -12.87 6.86
C GLY A 39 -1.52 -12.24 6.85
N LEU A 40 -0.96 -12.09 8.05
CA LEU A 40 0.30 -11.37 8.23
C LEU A 40 1.47 -11.99 7.49
N ALA A 41 1.58 -13.31 7.49
CA ALA A 41 2.73 -13.96 6.87
C ALA A 41 2.78 -13.70 5.36
N GLU A 42 1.64 -13.85 4.69
CA GLU A 42 1.57 -13.65 3.24
C GLU A 42 1.73 -12.17 2.88
N ILE A 43 1.11 -11.28 3.66
CA ILE A 43 1.24 -9.85 3.44
C ILE A 43 2.68 -9.40 3.63
N ARG A 44 3.36 -9.94 4.65
CA ARG A 44 4.78 -9.67 4.84
C ARG A 44 5.61 -10.13 3.64
N GLN A 45 5.31 -11.30 3.09
CA GLN A 45 6.00 -11.81 1.91
C GLN A 45 5.80 -10.86 0.72
N PHE A 46 4.59 -10.37 0.54
CA PHE A 46 4.30 -9.43 -0.54
C PHE A 46 5.17 -8.17 -0.43
N PHE A 47 5.18 -7.53 0.74
CA PHE A 47 5.94 -6.31 0.90
C PHE A 47 7.44 -6.54 0.85
N THR A 48 7.92 -7.67 1.34
CA THR A 48 9.34 -8.02 1.26
C THR A 48 9.78 -8.13 -0.19
N ALA A 49 9.00 -8.82 -1.02
CA ALA A 49 9.30 -8.94 -2.44
C ALA A 49 9.20 -7.60 -3.16
N LEU A 50 8.19 -6.82 -2.82
CA LEU A 50 7.99 -5.50 -3.43
C LEU A 50 9.19 -4.60 -3.16
N PHE A 51 9.65 -4.54 -1.92
CA PHE A 51 10.76 -3.66 -1.57
C PHE A 51 12.07 -4.08 -2.21
N LYS A 52 12.25 -5.36 -2.44
CA LYS A 52 13.43 -5.84 -3.17
C LYS A 52 13.38 -5.44 -4.64
N ALA A 53 12.19 -5.35 -5.21
CA ALA A 53 12.01 -5.04 -6.61
C ALA A 53 12.06 -3.54 -6.92
N LEU A 54 11.80 -2.69 -5.93
CA LEU A 54 11.73 -1.26 -6.15
C LEU A 54 13.11 -0.62 -5.98
N PRO A 55 13.44 0.38 -6.81
CA PRO A 55 14.71 1.08 -6.67
C PRO A 55 14.74 1.90 -5.39
N ALA A 56 15.96 2.18 -4.92
CA ALA A 56 16.17 3.04 -3.76
C ALA A 56 15.53 4.40 -4.00
N GLY A 57 14.88 4.95 -2.97
CA GLY A 57 14.24 6.26 -3.08
C GLY A 57 12.93 6.25 -3.85
N PHE A 58 12.41 5.07 -4.18
CA PHE A 58 11.17 4.96 -4.95
C PHE A 58 10.04 5.81 -4.35
N PHE A 59 9.80 5.68 -3.06
CA PHE A 59 8.67 6.34 -2.42
C PHE A 59 8.88 7.84 -2.19
N ASP A 60 10.10 8.32 -2.30
CA ASP A 60 10.40 9.73 -2.12
C ASP A 60 9.81 10.60 -3.23
N ALA A 61 9.57 10.02 -4.39
CA ALA A 61 9.04 10.74 -5.54
C ALA A 61 7.62 10.35 -5.92
N VAL A 62 6.92 9.67 -5.01
CA VAL A 62 5.51 9.35 -5.22
C VAL A 62 4.69 10.63 -5.15
N ARG A 63 3.81 10.80 -6.12
CA ARG A 63 2.90 11.93 -6.18
C ARG A 63 1.48 11.45 -5.92
N MET A 64 0.87 12.01 -4.88
CA MET A 64 -0.50 11.66 -4.50
C MET A 64 -1.47 12.55 -5.26
N ASN A 65 -2.22 11.95 -6.18
CA ASN A 65 -3.13 12.70 -7.03
C ASN A 65 -4.54 12.80 -6.47
N ARG A 66 -4.94 11.83 -5.66
CA ARG A 66 -6.26 11.86 -5.03
C ARG A 66 -6.25 11.05 -3.75
N GLN A 67 -6.94 11.56 -2.74
CA GLN A 67 -7.23 10.84 -1.50
C GLN A 67 -8.69 11.06 -1.17
N GLU A 68 -9.37 9.99 -0.75
CA GLU A 68 -10.76 10.06 -0.35
C GLU A 68 -10.99 9.11 0.82
N ILE A 69 -11.61 9.60 1.88
CA ILE A 69 -11.95 8.76 3.03
C ILE A 69 -13.43 8.87 3.28
N VAL A 70 -14.12 7.74 3.24
CA VAL A 70 -15.55 7.65 3.50
C VAL A 70 -15.77 6.52 4.50
N GLY A 71 -16.13 6.87 5.74
CA GLY A 71 -16.29 5.87 6.79
C GLY A 71 -15.02 5.07 7.01
N GLU A 72 -15.11 3.76 6.83
CA GLU A 72 -13.97 2.86 7.00
C GLU A 72 -13.15 2.69 5.73
N VAL A 73 -13.58 3.30 4.62
CA VAL A 73 -12.92 3.13 3.33
C VAL A 73 -12.00 4.30 3.04
N ALA A 74 -10.76 4.00 2.70
CA ALA A 74 -9.79 4.99 2.25
C ALA A 74 -9.32 4.62 0.86
N TYR A 75 -9.27 5.61 -0.03
CA TYR A 75 -8.86 5.42 -1.41
C TYR A 75 -7.74 6.39 -1.73
N ILE A 76 -6.70 5.89 -2.41
CA ILE A 76 -5.63 6.76 -2.91
C ILE A 76 -5.36 6.46 -4.38
N LEU A 77 -5.05 7.53 -5.10
CA LEU A 77 -4.60 7.47 -6.48
C LEU A 77 -3.25 8.18 -6.53
N TRP A 78 -2.23 7.50 -7.02
CA TRP A 78 -0.88 8.05 -7.01
C TRP A 78 -0.12 7.64 -8.27
N GLU A 79 1.01 8.30 -8.46
CA GLU A 79 1.92 8.00 -9.56
C GLU A 79 3.35 8.08 -9.08
N ARG A 80 4.26 7.46 -9.83
CA ARG A 80 5.69 7.53 -9.59
C ARG A 80 6.38 7.47 -10.95
N GLU A 81 6.25 8.54 -11.70
CA GLU A 81 6.92 8.64 -12.99
C GLU A 81 8.44 8.64 -12.82
N PRO A 82 9.19 8.06 -13.74
CA PRO A 82 8.73 7.41 -14.96
C PRO A 82 8.45 5.91 -14.79
N ILE A 83 8.36 5.39 -13.57
CA ILE A 83 8.22 3.96 -13.29
C ILE A 83 6.76 3.54 -13.29
N ILE A 84 5.91 4.28 -12.58
CA ILE A 84 4.49 3.97 -12.42
C ILE A 84 3.68 5.15 -12.94
N THR A 85 2.87 4.90 -13.96
CA THR A 85 2.01 5.93 -14.53
C THR A 85 0.83 6.22 -13.61
N GLN A 86 0.24 5.17 -13.05
CA GLN A 86 -0.93 5.32 -12.19
C GLN A 86 -1.06 4.10 -11.30
N ALA A 87 -1.38 4.33 -10.04
CA ALA A 87 -1.65 3.26 -9.10
C ALA A 87 -2.80 3.66 -8.19
N THR A 88 -3.56 2.68 -7.76
CA THR A 88 -4.64 2.88 -6.80
C THR A 88 -4.51 1.88 -5.67
N ASP A 89 -4.86 2.34 -4.48
CA ASP A 89 -5.04 1.48 -3.31
C ASP A 89 -6.37 1.82 -2.68
N THR A 90 -7.12 0.80 -2.27
CA THR A 90 -8.30 0.98 -1.46
C THR A 90 -8.12 0.20 -0.19
N PHE A 91 -8.37 0.84 0.94
CA PHE A 91 -8.19 0.25 2.27
C PHE A 91 -9.52 0.22 2.99
N VAL A 92 -9.78 -0.86 3.72
CA VAL A 92 -10.84 -0.89 4.72
C VAL A 92 -10.14 -0.90 6.07
N VAL A 93 -10.37 0.15 6.87
CA VAL A 93 -9.69 0.37 8.14
C VAL A 93 -10.70 0.29 9.27
N ARG A 94 -10.39 -0.52 10.29
CA ARG A 94 -11.23 -0.66 11.46
C ARG A 94 -10.35 -0.81 12.69
N ASN A 95 -10.66 -0.04 13.72
CA ASN A 95 -9.90 -0.05 14.98
C ASN A 95 -8.40 0.15 14.76
N GLY A 96 -8.06 1.03 13.82
CA GLY A 96 -6.67 1.35 13.54
C GLY A 96 -5.92 0.30 12.73
N LYS A 97 -6.63 -0.71 12.21
CA LYS A 97 -6.00 -1.77 11.43
C LYS A 97 -6.60 -1.85 10.02
N ILE A 98 -5.76 -2.20 9.07
CA ILE A 98 -6.19 -2.43 7.68
C ILE A 98 -6.71 -3.86 7.59
N LEU A 99 -8.00 -4.01 7.38
CA LEU A 99 -8.61 -5.33 7.26
C LEU A 99 -8.61 -5.84 5.84
N ALA A 100 -8.68 -4.93 4.88
CA ALA A 100 -8.66 -5.29 3.47
C ALA A 100 -7.98 -4.18 2.70
N GLN A 101 -7.24 -4.55 1.66
CA GLN A 101 -6.60 -3.61 0.77
C GLN A 101 -6.62 -4.17 -0.63
N THR A 102 -6.93 -3.33 -1.60
CA THR A 102 -6.71 -3.68 -3.00
C THR A 102 -5.62 -2.77 -3.55
N PHE A 103 -4.82 -3.28 -4.45
CA PHE A 103 -3.74 -2.52 -5.04
C PHE A 103 -3.61 -2.87 -6.52
N THR A 104 -3.58 -1.86 -7.37
CA THR A 104 -3.34 -2.02 -8.79
C THR A 104 -2.42 -0.90 -9.26
N ALA A 105 -1.39 -1.25 -10.00
CA ALA A 105 -0.47 -0.27 -10.55
C ALA A 105 -0.26 -0.55 -12.04
N TYR A 106 -0.18 0.53 -12.79
CA TYR A 106 0.12 0.48 -14.22
C TYR A 106 1.53 1.00 -14.43
N PRO A 107 2.49 0.13 -14.77
CA PRO A 107 3.84 0.58 -15.04
C PRO A 107 3.86 1.42 -16.31
N THR A 108 4.79 2.36 -16.35
CA THR A 108 5.01 3.15 -17.56
C THR A 108 5.49 2.23 -18.68
N ALA A 109 4.90 2.34 -19.84
CA ALA A 109 5.27 1.53 -20.98
C ALA A 109 6.72 1.82 -21.37
N ALA A 110 7.47 0.76 -21.61
CA ALA A 110 8.86 0.89 -22.01
C ALA A 110 8.95 1.31 -23.48
#